data_956017d78dc4fd9b169b031cb9cee98c
#
_entry.id   956017d78dc4fd9b169b031cb9cee98c
#
_cell.length_a   1.000
_cell.length_b   1.000
_cell.length_c   1.000
_cell.angle_alpha   90.00
_cell.angle_beta   90.00
_cell.angle_gamma   90.00
#
_symmetry.space_group_name_H-M   'P 1'
#
loop_
_entity.id
_entity.type
_entity.pdbx_description
1 polymer ?
#
loop_
_entity_poly.entity_id
_entity_poly.type
_entity_poly.pdbx_seq_one_letter_code
_entity_poly.pdbx_strand_id
1 'polypeptide(L)'
;MLTVESTVDDIQQQFDQMNSNIEKILTMSDIQLRLLSKSLTTCEDLKGFGISESGKYYLSHPTYEKNQPPYEVHCQFNSDGTVETIVKNINEDIHEFESCQEIGCSKMELQYTASDEQLKSLVERSTECEQSISIDCVNSPLKTLNGEKAWWTDFNGK
;
A
#
# COMPACT_ATOMS: atom_id res chain seq x y z
N MET A 1 -37.07 0.02 -52.93
CA MET A 1 -37.43 -1.00 -51.91
C MET A 1 -36.16 -1.28 -51.13
N LEU A 2 -35.95 -0.57 -49.99
CA LEU A 2 -34.82 -0.87 -49.10
C LEU A 2 -35.15 -2.22 -48.45
N THR A 3 -34.30 -3.19 -48.66
CA THR A 3 -34.50 -4.53 -48.10
C THR A 3 -34.11 -4.50 -46.61
N VAL A 4 -34.81 -5.28 -45.80
CA VAL A 4 -34.55 -5.42 -44.36
C VAL A 4 -33.07 -5.83 -44.10
N GLU A 5 -32.47 -6.53 -45.03
CA GLU A 5 -31.04 -6.93 -44.98
C GLU A 5 -30.08 -5.72 -44.93
N SER A 6 -30.30 -4.69 -45.77
CA SER A 6 -29.43 -3.48 -45.74
C SER A 6 -29.50 -2.71 -44.40
N THR A 7 -30.63 -2.77 -43.73
CA THR A 7 -30.82 -2.12 -42.43
C THR A 7 -30.12 -2.89 -41.29
N VAL A 8 -30.08 -4.21 -41.39
CA VAL A 8 -29.40 -5.09 -40.44
C VAL A 8 -27.88 -4.90 -40.55
N ASP A 9 -27.35 -4.85 -41.77
CA ASP A 9 -25.92 -4.63 -42.01
C ASP A 9 -25.46 -3.27 -41.48
N ASP A 10 -26.27 -2.20 -41.66
CA ASP A 10 -25.97 -0.86 -41.13
C ASP A 10 -25.96 -0.86 -39.61
N ILE A 11 -26.88 -1.53 -38.94
CA ILE A 11 -26.95 -1.67 -37.50
C ILE A 11 -25.74 -2.45 -36.97
N GLN A 12 -25.36 -3.55 -37.61
CA GLN A 12 -24.20 -4.32 -37.23
C GLN A 12 -22.93 -3.52 -37.34
N GLN A 13 -22.74 -2.75 -38.41
CA GLN A 13 -21.59 -1.87 -38.58
C GLN A 13 -21.51 -0.79 -37.50
N GLN A 14 -22.63 -0.19 -37.12
CA GLN A 14 -22.67 0.79 -36.01
C GLN A 14 -22.32 0.15 -34.66
N PHE A 15 -22.79 -1.08 -34.42
CA PHE A 15 -22.50 -1.84 -33.21
C PHE A 15 -21.01 -2.18 -33.10
N ASP A 16 -20.40 -2.63 -34.19
CA ASP A 16 -18.96 -2.94 -34.24
C ASP A 16 -18.10 -1.70 -34.03
N GLN A 17 -18.52 -0.55 -34.62
CA GLN A 17 -17.86 0.74 -34.41
C GLN A 17 -17.96 1.19 -32.96
N MET A 18 -19.12 1.02 -32.32
CA MET A 18 -19.32 1.37 -30.92
C MET A 18 -18.47 0.52 -30.00
N ASN A 19 -18.40 -0.80 -30.22
CA ASN A 19 -17.55 -1.69 -29.46
C ASN A 19 -16.06 -1.32 -29.58
N SER A 20 -15.60 -1.02 -30.80
CA SER A 20 -14.22 -0.55 -31.03
C SER A 20 -13.93 0.76 -30.29
N ASN A 21 -14.88 1.68 -30.22
CA ASN A 21 -14.71 2.93 -29.47
C ASN A 21 -14.67 2.69 -27.95
N ILE A 22 -15.51 1.78 -27.44
CA ILE A 22 -15.51 1.39 -26.02
C ILE A 22 -14.16 0.78 -25.65
N GLU A 23 -13.61 -0.12 -26.45
CA GLU A 23 -12.29 -0.71 -26.21
C GLU A 23 -11.17 0.34 -26.16
N LYS A 24 -11.20 1.32 -27.06
CA LYS A 24 -10.26 2.43 -27.08
C LYS A 24 -10.36 3.30 -25.81
N ILE A 25 -11.57 3.60 -25.35
CA ILE A 25 -11.81 4.38 -24.15
C ILE A 25 -11.28 3.62 -22.91
N LEU A 26 -11.56 2.32 -22.81
CA LEU A 26 -11.08 1.47 -21.73
C LEU A 26 -9.55 1.42 -21.70
N THR A 27 -8.91 1.25 -22.87
CA THR A 27 -7.43 1.21 -22.97
C THR A 27 -6.80 2.54 -22.58
N MET A 28 -7.37 3.66 -23.02
CA MET A 28 -6.89 5.00 -22.66
C MET A 28 -7.07 5.28 -21.16
N SER A 29 -8.19 4.86 -20.58
CA SER A 29 -8.45 4.97 -19.14
C SER A 29 -7.43 4.16 -18.33
N ASP A 30 -7.12 2.94 -18.74
CA ASP A 30 -6.11 2.09 -18.09
C ASP A 30 -4.70 2.70 -18.18
N ILE A 31 -4.34 3.29 -19.32
CA ILE A 31 -3.07 4.01 -19.49
C ILE A 31 -3.01 5.24 -18.59
N GLN A 32 -4.09 6.03 -18.51
CA GLN A 32 -4.15 7.20 -17.63
C GLN A 32 -4.06 6.80 -16.16
N LEU A 33 -4.76 5.74 -15.74
CA LEU A 33 -4.67 5.20 -14.38
C LEU A 33 -3.25 4.72 -14.05
N ARG A 34 -2.57 4.05 -14.98
CA ARG A 34 -1.18 3.62 -14.81
C ARG A 34 -0.20 4.79 -14.74
N LEU A 35 -0.40 5.83 -15.50
CA LEU A 35 0.43 7.04 -15.44
C LEU A 35 0.21 7.81 -14.12
N LEU A 36 -1.04 7.93 -13.67
CA LEU A 36 -1.38 8.51 -12.37
C LEU A 36 -0.81 7.68 -11.21
N SER A 37 -0.96 6.37 -11.23
CA SER A 37 -0.45 5.49 -10.18
C SER A 37 1.07 5.58 -10.00
N LYS A 38 1.81 5.87 -11.06
CA LYS A 38 3.27 6.05 -11.02
C LYS A 38 3.73 7.33 -10.35
N SER A 39 2.87 8.33 -10.23
CA SER A 39 3.16 9.60 -9.56
C SER A 39 2.69 9.62 -8.10
N LEU A 40 1.87 8.66 -7.68
CA LEU A 40 1.31 8.57 -6.33
C LEU A 40 2.28 7.80 -5.43
N THR A 41 3.04 8.52 -4.64
CA THR A 41 4.09 7.96 -3.78
C THR A 41 3.78 8.11 -2.29
N THR A 42 2.83 8.98 -1.96
CA THR A 42 2.32 9.24 -0.61
C THR A 42 0.82 9.50 -0.64
N CYS A 43 0.15 9.39 0.51
CA CYS A 43 -1.26 9.79 0.62
C CYS A 43 -1.48 11.30 0.45
N GLU A 44 -0.47 12.12 0.73
CA GLU A 44 -0.53 13.57 0.47
C GLU A 44 -0.59 13.86 -1.04
N ASP A 45 0.05 13.03 -1.89
CA ASP A 45 -0.09 13.16 -3.34
C ASP A 45 -1.55 12.97 -3.78
N LEU A 46 -2.27 12.02 -3.18
CA LEU A 46 -3.71 11.79 -3.44
C LEU A 46 -4.54 13.03 -3.11
N LYS A 47 -4.27 13.69 -1.99
CA LYS A 47 -4.91 14.95 -1.61
C LYS A 47 -4.68 16.03 -2.66
N GLY A 48 -3.47 16.11 -3.21
CA GLY A 48 -3.14 17.01 -4.31
C GLY A 48 -4.00 16.78 -5.57
N PHE A 49 -4.50 15.56 -5.77
CA PHE A 49 -5.46 15.22 -6.85
C PHE A 49 -6.93 15.38 -6.45
N GLY A 50 -7.20 15.95 -5.27
CA GLY A 50 -8.56 16.21 -4.78
C GLY A 50 -9.23 15.01 -4.09
N ILE A 51 -8.48 13.96 -3.79
CA ILE A 51 -8.97 12.80 -3.03
C ILE A 51 -8.87 13.14 -1.55
N SER A 52 -9.99 12.99 -0.82
CA SER A 52 -10.09 13.29 0.62
C SER A 52 -10.84 12.22 1.41
N GLU A 53 -11.15 11.09 0.79
CA GLU A 53 -11.83 9.98 1.43
C GLU A 53 -10.79 9.00 2.00
N SER A 54 -10.87 8.74 3.32
CA SER A 54 -10.00 7.77 3.98
C SER A 54 -10.32 6.36 3.53
N GLY A 55 -9.27 5.56 3.28
CA GLY A 55 -9.46 4.21 2.76
C GLY A 55 -8.19 3.56 2.24
N LYS A 56 -8.36 2.44 1.55
CA LYS A 56 -7.28 1.68 0.93
C LYS A 56 -6.91 2.24 -0.43
N TYR A 57 -5.62 2.43 -0.64
CA TYR A 57 -5.05 2.94 -1.88
C TYR A 57 -3.79 2.17 -2.25
N TYR A 58 -3.33 2.35 -3.48
CA TYR A 58 -2.09 1.77 -3.96
C TYR A 58 -1.09 2.88 -4.30
N LEU A 59 0.06 2.84 -3.67
CA LEU A 59 1.15 3.77 -3.90
C LEU A 59 2.27 3.11 -4.70
N SER A 60 2.98 3.92 -5.48
CA SER A 60 4.11 3.48 -6.30
C SER A 60 5.44 3.93 -5.70
N HIS A 61 6.50 3.18 -5.96
CA HIS A 61 7.85 3.65 -5.65
C HIS A 61 8.23 4.84 -6.57
N PRO A 62 8.83 5.92 -6.05
CA PRO A 62 9.12 7.11 -6.84
C PRO A 62 10.16 6.90 -7.96
N THR A 63 11.03 5.92 -7.82
CA THR A 63 12.03 5.60 -8.86
C THR A 63 11.51 4.50 -9.78
N TYR A 64 11.28 4.88 -11.02
CA TYR A 64 10.77 4.02 -12.10
C TYR A 64 11.68 2.82 -12.44
N GLU A 65 12.93 2.88 -12.05
CA GLU A 65 13.98 1.94 -12.49
C GLU A 65 13.88 0.55 -11.85
N LYS A 66 13.10 0.39 -10.77
CA LYS A 66 13.10 -0.86 -10.01
C LYS A 66 11.96 -1.82 -10.30
N ASN A 67 11.08 -1.53 -11.24
CA ASN A 67 9.97 -2.43 -11.63
C ASN A 67 9.17 -3.01 -10.44
N GLN A 68 9.13 -2.25 -9.32
CA GLN A 68 8.40 -2.69 -8.13
C GLN A 68 6.91 -2.44 -8.33
N PRO A 69 6.06 -3.43 -8.01
CA PRO A 69 4.63 -3.26 -8.08
C PRO A 69 4.15 -2.21 -7.07
N PRO A 70 3.02 -1.54 -7.34
CA PRO A 70 2.36 -0.73 -6.33
C PRO A 70 2.05 -1.54 -5.08
N TYR A 71 2.13 -0.91 -3.90
CA TYR A 71 1.84 -1.53 -2.61
C TYR A 71 0.62 -0.90 -1.96
N GLU A 72 -0.14 -1.73 -1.23
CA GLU A 72 -1.35 -1.30 -0.54
C GLU A 72 -1.00 -0.52 0.72
N VAL A 73 -1.68 0.61 0.90
CA VAL A 73 -1.66 1.43 2.11
C VAL A 73 -3.07 1.79 2.52
N HIS A 74 -3.24 2.22 3.76
CA HIS A 74 -4.44 2.92 4.19
C HIS A 74 -4.11 4.41 4.34
N CYS A 75 -4.82 5.25 3.58
CA CYS A 75 -4.70 6.70 3.71
C CYS A 75 -5.76 7.20 4.69
N GLN A 76 -5.33 7.95 5.70
CA GLN A 76 -6.20 8.61 6.65
C GLN A 76 -6.14 10.12 6.40
N PHE A 77 -7.28 10.68 5.99
CA PHE A 77 -7.46 12.13 5.83
C PHE A 77 -8.17 12.68 7.05
N ASN A 78 -7.45 13.46 7.84
CA ASN A 78 -7.94 13.98 9.11
C ASN A 78 -8.68 15.32 8.93
N SER A 79 -9.57 15.64 9.86
CA SER A 79 -10.38 16.86 9.82
C SER A 79 -9.57 18.15 10.03
N ASP A 80 -8.37 18.04 10.62
CA ASP A 80 -7.41 19.13 10.78
C ASP A 80 -6.59 19.41 9.52
N GLY A 81 -6.78 18.59 8.48
CA GLY A 81 -6.09 18.69 7.20
C GLY A 81 -4.81 17.89 7.12
N THR A 82 -4.40 17.18 8.16
CA THR A 82 -3.28 16.25 8.11
C THR A 82 -3.62 14.97 7.34
N VAL A 83 -2.62 14.35 6.74
CA VAL A 83 -2.77 13.10 6.00
C VAL A 83 -1.75 12.09 6.49
N GLU A 84 -2.23 10.90 6.82
CA GLU A 84 -1.38 9.80 7.25
C GLU A 84 -1.33 8.70 6.20
N THR A 85 -0.14 8.16 5.95
CA THR A 85 0.07 6.98 5.13
C THR A 85 0.39 5.80 6.03
N ILE A 86 -0.57 4.89 6.18
CA ILE A 86 -0.47 3.75 7.09
C ILE A 86 -0.13 2.51 6.26
N VAL A 87 1.05 1.95 6.50
CA VAL A 87 1.47 0.68 5.89
C VAL A 87 1.13 -0.45 6.83
N LYS A 88 0.34 -1.41 6.34
CA LYS A 88 -0.12 -2.53 7.15
C LYS A 88 1.01 -3.53 7.39
N ASN A 89 1.14 -3.95 8.65
CA ASN A 89 1.91 -5.13 9.02
C ASN A 89 1.07 -6.39 8.75
N ILE A 90 1.62 -7.36 8.03
CA ILE A 90 0.94 -8.61 7.69
C ILE A 90 0.79 -9.49 8.94
N ASN A 91 1.67 -9.32 9.93
CA ASN A 91 1.72 -10.08 11.18
C ASN A 91 1.05 -9.31 12.34
N GLU A 92 -0.05 -8.59 12.10
CA GLU A 92 -0.76 -7.82 13.15
C GLU A 92 -1.44 -8.69 14.21
N ASP A 93 -1.57 -9.98 13.97
CA ASP A 93 -2.15 -10.91 14.93
C ASP A 93 -1.27 -11.06 16.18
N ILE A 94 -1.92 -11.35 17.32
CA ILE A 94 -1.22 -11.63 18.57
C ILE A 94 -0.28 -12.81 18.36
N HIS A 95 1.02 -12.57 18.55
CA HIS A 95 2.04 -13.60 18.50
C HIS A 95 2.47 -13.98 19.93
N GLU A 96 2.23 -15.22 20.29
CA GLU A 96 2.67 -15.74 21.58
C GLU A 96 4.12 -16.23 21.49
N PHE A 97 4.96 -15.67 22.36
CA PHE A 97 6.34 -16.10 22.50
C PHE A 97 6.46 -17.17 23.59
N GLU A 98 6.97 -18.33 23.24
CA GLU A 98 7.26 -19.36 24.22
C GLU A 98 8.46 -18.99 25.09
N SER A 99 8.41 -19.42 26.35
CA SER A 99 9.53 -19.24 27.28
C SER A 99 10.75 -20.02 26.79
N CYS A 100 11.88 -19.34 26.69
CA CYS A 100 13.13 -19.93 26.29
C CYS A 100 14.30 -19.43 27.14
N GLN A 101 15.42 -20.17 27.19
CA GLN A 101 16.55 -19.85 28.07
C GLN A 101 17.64 -19.02 27.42
N GLU A 102 17.77 -19.10 26.09
CA GLU A 102 18.81 -18.41 25.36
C GLU A 102 18.35 -17.00 24.96
N ILE A 103 19.27 -16.05 24.97
CA ILE A 103 18.99 -14.67 24.54
C ILE A 103 18.66 -14.66 23.06
N GLY A 104 17.51 -14.10 22.70
CA GLY A 104 17.05 -13.99 21.30
C GLY A 104 16.54 -15.29 20.68
N CYS A 105 16.20 -16.28 21.50
CA CYS A 105 15.63 -17.56 21.04
C CYS A 105 14.22 -17.44 20.47
N SER A 106 13.44 -16.45 20.91
CA SER A 106 12.15 -16.10 20.30
C SER A 106 12.28 -14.82 19.53
N LYS A 107 11.95 -14.87 18.23
CA LYS A 107 12.02 -13.71 17.32
C LYS A 107 10.76 -13.66 16.50
N MET A 108 10.31 -12.46 16.23
CA MET A 108 9.29 -12.19 15.21
C MET A 108 9.86 -11.20 14.20
N GLU A 109 9.82 -11.54 12.95
CA GLU A 109 10.16 -10.64 11.86
C GLU A 109 8.89 -9.94 11.39
N LEU A 110 8.89 -8.61 11.40
CA LEU A 110 7.77 -7.82 10.94
C LEU A 110 7.73 -7.85 9.41
N GLN A 111 6.57 -8.18 8.86
CA GLN A 111 6.35 -8.21 7.43
C GLN A 111 5.28 -7.17 7.05
N TYR A 112 5.61 -6.30 6.12
CA TYR A 112 4.71 -5.25 5.65
C TYR A 112 4.17 -5.55 4.26
N THR A 113 3.06 -4.90 3.89
CA THR A 113 2.53 -4.92 2.51
C THR A 113 3.45 -4.23 1.51
N ALA A 114 4.43 -3.47 1.99
CA ALA A 114 5.46 -2.80 1.22
C ALA A 114 6.82 -3.49 1.39
N SER A 115 7.67 -3.44 0.37
CA SER A 115 9.06 -3.88 0.48
C SER A 115 9.88 -2.89 1.31
N ASP A 116 11.04 -3.34 1.81
CA ASP A 116 11.97 -2.52 2.59
C ASP A 116 12.38 -1.24 1.84
N GLU A 117 12.57 -1.33 0.54
CA GLU A 117 12.92 -0.18 -0.30
C GLU A 117 11.76 0.80 -0.45
N GLN A 118 10.52 0.29 -0.55
CA GLN A 118 9.32 1.12 -0.58
C GLN A 118 9.11 1.82 0.76
N LEU A 119 9.27 1.10 1.88
CA LEU A 119 9.21 1.67 3.23
C LEU A 119 10.26 2.75 3.43
N LYS A 120 11.52 2.48 3.07
CA LYS A 120 12.60 3.46 3.17
C LYS A 120 12.29 4.73 2.38
N SER A 121 11.82 4.58 1.15
CA SER A 121 11.44 5.73 0.32
C SER A 121 10.27 6.50 0.91
N LEU A 122 9.29 5.82 1.51
CA LEU A 122 8.16 6.47 2.17
C LEU A 122 8.62 7.27 3.39
N VAL A 123 9.49 6.69 4.24
CA VAL A 123 10.08 7.35 5.41
C VAL A 123 10.87 8.58 5.02
N GLU A 124 11.71 8.51 3.97
CA GLU A 124 12.51 9.65 3.49
C GLU A 124 11.65 10.83 2.98
N ARG A 125 10.40 10.57 2.61
CA ARG A 125 9.43 11.56 2.11
C ARG A 125 8.44 12.03 3.17
N SER A 126 8.40 11.39 4.31
CA SER A 126 7.52 11.73 5.42
C SER A 126 8.18 12.74 6.35
N THR A 127 7.41 13.69 6.86
CA THR A 127 7.89 14.66 7.87
C THR A 127 8.02 14.02 9.23
N GLU A 128 7.12 13.09 9.55
CA GLU A 128 7.11 12.35 10.80
C GLU A 128 6.77 10.88 10.52
N CYS A 129 7.32 9.98 11.33
CA CYS A 129 7.03 8.55 11.25
C CYS A 129 6.80 8.02 12.66
N GLU A 130 5.78 7.19 12.81
CA GLU A 130 5.44 6.53 14.06
C GLU A 130 5.26 5.04 13.84
N GLN A 131 5.69 4.24 14.81
CA GLN A 131 5.40 2.82 14.88
C GLN A 131 5.01 2.46 16.31
N SER A 132 3.86 1.81 16.48
CA SER A 132 3.41 1.30 17.78
C SER A 132 3.67 -0.19 17.88
N ILE A 133 4.29 -0.62 18.97
CA ILE A 133 4.48 -2.03 19.33
C ILE A 133 3.92 -2.23 20.72
N SER A 134 3.02 -3.20 20.89
CA SER A 134 2.49 -3.60 22.19
C SER A 134 3.01 -4.97 22.56
N ILE A 135 3.49 -5.12 23.80
CA ILE A 135 3.96 -6.39 24.34
C ILE A 135 3.25 -6.64 25.68
N ASP A 136 2.42 -7.66 25.71
CA ASP A 136 1.75 -8.11 26.94
C ASP A 136 2.59 -9.20 27.62
N CYS A 137 3.01 -8.93 28.83
CA CYS A 137 3.88 -9.84 29.59
C CYS A 137 3.14 -10.47 30.77
N VAL A 138 3.05 -11.79 30.77
CA VAL A 138 2.53 -12.55 31.92
C VAL A 138 3.69 -13.28 32.59
N ASN A 139 4.03 -12.88 33.82
CA ASN A 139 5.16 -13.44 34.59
C ASN A 139 6.53 -13.37 33.90
N SER A 140 6.70 -12.46 32.96
CA SER A 140 7.91 -12.33 32.15
C SER A 140 8.40 -10.87 32.17
N PRO A 141 9.40 -10.51 32.98
CA PRO A 141 9.89 -9.15 33.02
C PRO A 141 10.66 -8.82 31.75
N LEU A 142 10.39 -7.65 31.16
CA LEU A 142 11.12 -7.14 29.99
C LEU A 142 12.58 -6.77 30.32
N LYS A 143 12.85 -6.47 31.59
CA LYS A 143 14.17 -6.10 32.08
C LYS A 143 14.44 -6.75 33.42
N THR A 144 15.65 -7.26 33.62
CA THR A 144 16.13 -7.84 34.87
C THR A 144 17.45 -7.20 35.26
N LEU A 145 17.96 -7.54 36.46
CA LEU A 145 19.30 -7.12 36.92
C LEU A 145 20.42 -7.60 35.98
N ASN A 146 20.17 -8.63 35.20
CA ASN A 146 21.13 -9.24 34.27
C ASN A 146 21.01 -8.67 32.84
N GLY A 147 20.19 -7.62 32.63
CA GLY A 147 20.03 -6.97 31.35
C GLY A 147 18.61 -6.99 30.79
N GLU A 148 18.46 -6.54 29.57
CA GLU A 148 17.21 -6.52 28.84
C GLU A 148 16.83 -7.92 28.35
N LYS A 149 15.54 -8.23 28.43
CA LYS A 149 14.96 -9.52 27.99
C LYS A 149 14.16 -9.41 26.70
N ALA A 150 13.76 -8.20 26.34
CA ALA A 150 13.09 -7.92 25.07
C ALA A 150 13.71 -6.66 24.45
N TRP A 151 13.88 -6.70 23.15
CA TRP A 151 14.33 -5.58 22.35
C TRP A 151 13.78 -5.72 20.94
N TRP A 152 13.78 -4.64 20.23
CA TRP A 152 13.52 -4.63 18.78
C TRP A 152 14.73 -4.07 18.04
N THR A 153 14.84 -4.45 16.80
CA THR A 153 15.87 -3.94 15.91
C THR A 153 15.19 -3.05 14.88
N ASP A 154 15.71 -1.85 14.72
CA ASP A 154 15.19 -0.90 13.73
C ASP A 154 15.52 -1.34 12.29
N PHE A 155 15.04 -0.57 11.33
CA PHE A 155 15.26 -0.79 9.90
C PHE A 155 16.76 -0.78 9.48
N ASN A 156 17.64 -0.21 10.29
CA ASN A 156 19.09 -0.16 10.06
C ASN A 156 19.84 -1.25 10.83
N GLY A 157 19.13 -2.16 11.50
CA GLY A 157 19.72 -3.24 12.28
C GLY A 157 20.28 -2.80 13.64
N LYS A 158 19.80 -1.68 14.20
CA LYS A 158 20.19 -1.15 15.51
C LYS A 158 19.13 -1.39 16.55
#